data_4b1c9278797157d908a25345f4c990f9
#
_entry.id   4b1c9278797157d908a25345f4c990f9
#
_cell.length_a   1.000
_cell.length_b   1.000
_cell.length_c   1.000
_cell.angle_alpha   90.00
_cell.angle_beta   90.00
_cell.angle_gamma   90.00
#
_symmetry.space_group_name_H-M   'P 1'
#
loop_
_entity.id
_entity.type
_entity.pdbx_description
1 polymer ?
#
loop_
_entity_poly.entity_id
_entity_poly.type
_entity_poly.pdbx_seq_one_letter_code
_entity_poly.pdbx_strand_id
1 'polypeptide(L)' 'MQSIIEIDLHGKNRYQAKVAIDAALRRARPDVMRLRIIHGCNNGTALRDMVREEYAGHPKVRRLESRLGNGVTDLVLREF' A
#
# COMPACT_ATOMS: atom_id res chain seq x y z
N MET A 1 16.16 11.91 4.53
CA MET A 1 15.93 10.47 4.50
C MET A 1 14.44 10.19 4.31
N GLN A 2 14.10 9.35 3.35
CA GLN A 2 12.70 9.08 3.03
C GLN A 2 12.27 7.76 3.64
N SER A 3 11.43 7.84 4.67
CA SER A 3 10.92 6.63 5.34
C SER A 3 9.59 6.16 4.78
N ILE A 4 8.86 7.03 4.11
CA ILE A 4 7.52 6.73 3.60
C ILE A 4 7.46 7.05 2.12
N ILE A 5 6.97 6.09 1.33
CA ILE A 5 6.71 6.29 -0.09
C ILE A 5 5.21 6.25 -0.28
N GLU A 6 4.66 7.27 -0.94
CA GLU A 6 3.24 7.33 -1.24
C GLU A 6 2.97 6.80 -2.64
N ILE A 7 1.92 6.00 -2.76
CA ILE A 7 1.47 5.46 -4.04
C ILE A 7 0.01 5.80 -4.19
N ASP A 8 -0.31 6.65 -5.15
CA ASP A 8 -1.68 7.07 -5.42
C ASP A 8 -2.27 6.17 -6.50
N LEU A 9 -3.32 5.44 -6.15
CA LEU A 9 -3.98 4.51 -7.06
C LEU A 9 -5.14 5.13 -7.83
N HIS A 10 -5.24 6.47 -7.80
CA HIS A 10 -6.32 7.17 -8.49
C HIS A 10 -6.42 6.72 -9.94
N GLY A 11 -7.62 6.34 -10.37
CA GLY A 11 -7.84 5.95 -11.75
C GLY A 11 -7.35 4.56 -12.14
N LYS A 12 -6.77 3.81 -11.21
CA LYS A 12 -6.26 2.48 -11.51
C LYS A 12 -7.29 1.41 -11.19
N ASN A 13 -7.33 0.35 -12.00
CA ASN A 13 -8.09 -0.84 -11.68
C ASN A 13 -7.26 -1.75 -10.77
N ARG A 14 -7.86 -2.88 -10.35
CA ARG A 14 -7.18 -3.79 -9.41
C ARG A 14 -5.85 -4.31 -9.96
N TYR A 15 -5.83 -4.68 -11.23
CA TYR A 15 -4.61 -5.20 -11.85
C TYR A 15 -3.53 -4.13 -11.88
N GLN A 16 -3.88 -2.93 -12.33
CA GLN A 16 -2.92 -1.82 -12.42
C GLN A 16 -2.39 -1.44 -11.04
N ALA A 17 -3.28 -1.43 -10.05
CA ALA A 17 -2.92 -1.13 -8.68
C ALA A 17 -1.93 -2.16 -8.14
N LYS A 18 -2.19 -3.45 -8.36
CA LYS A 18 -1.31 -4.49 -7.91
C LYS A 18 0.07 -4.38 -8.56
N VAL A 19 0.11 -4.12 -9.85
CA VAL A 19 1.38 -3.92 -10.56
C VAL A 19 2.18 -2.76 -9.94
N ALA A 20 1.51 -1.65 -9.66
CA ALA A 20 2.17 -0.48 -9.09
C ALA A 20 2.74 -0.78 -7.69
N ILE A 21 1.95 -1.46 -6.85
CA ILE A 21 2.39 -1.78 -5.49
C ILE A 21 3.52 -2.80 -5.51
N ASP A 22 3.42 -3.84 -6.33
CA ASP A 22 4.47 -4.85 -6.45
C ASP A 22 5.79 -4.23 -6.91
N ALA A 23 5.72 -3.30 -7.87
CA ALA A 23 6.92 -2.61 -8.34
C ALA A 23 7.55 -1.77 -7.23
N ALA A 24 6.71 -1.09 -6.44
CA ALA A 24 7.21 -0.28 -5.33
C ALA A 24 7.87 -1.16 -4.26
N LEU A 25 7.28 -2.31 -3.96
CA LEU A 25 7.87 -3.25 -3.00
C LEU A 25 9.24 -3.75 -3.48
N ARG A 26 9.37 -4.05 -4.77
CA ARG A 26 10.64 -4.50 -5.31
C ARG A 26 11.72 -3.43 -5.25
N ARG A 27 11.33 -2.17 -5.39
CA ARG A 27 12.29 -1.04 -5.39
C ARG A 27 12.55 -0.46 -4.01
N ALA A 28 11.74 -0.83 -3.02
CA ALA A 28 11.86 -0.23 -1.70
C ALA A 28 13.23 -0.54 -1.09
N ARG A 29 13.94 0.51 -0.73
CA ARG A 29 15.25 0.40 -0.09
C ARG A 29 15.10 0.08 1.39
N PRO A 30 16.16 -0.39 2.04
CA PRO A 30 16.07 -0.72 3.47
C PRO A 30 15.64 0.43 4.37
N ASP A 31 15.79 1.69 3.94
CA ASP A 31 15.37 2.84 4.74
C ASP A 31 13.88 3.17 4.60
N VAL A 32 13.16 2.48 3.69
CA VAL A 32 11.73 2.71 3.53
C VAL A 32 10.98 1.93 4.60
N MET A 33 10.28 2.66 5.45
CA MET A 33 9.54 2.08 6.57
C MET A 33 8.13 1.66 6.16
N ARG A 34 7.50 2.43 5.28
CA ARG A 34 6.11 2.21 4.89
C ARG A 34 5.88 2.56 3.42
N LEU A 35 4.97 1.84 2.81
CA LEU A 35 4.34 2.26 1.57
C LEU A 35 2.94 2.73 1.90
N ARG A 36 2.66 3.99 1.64
CA ARG A 36 1.34 4.58 1.92
C ARG A 36 0.50 4.50 0.66
N ILE A 37 -0.49 3.64 0.70
CA ILE A 37 -1.32 3.37 -0.45
C ILE A 37 -2.57 4.23 -0.37
N ILE A 38 -2.73 5.15 -1.30
CA ILE A 38 -3.89 6.03 -1.36
C ILE A 38 -4.87 5.43 -2.36
N HIS A 39 -5.85 4.71 -1.86
CA HIS A 39 -6.82 4.03 -2.71
C HIS A 39 -8.17 4.74 -2.76
N GLY A 40 -8.40 5.68 -1.84
CA GLY A 40 -9.66 6.38 -1.77
C GLY A 40 -10.80 5.51 -1.26
N CYS A 41 -11.98 6.11 -1.15
CA CYS A 41 -13.16 5.39 -0.68
C CYS A 41 -14.43 5.79 -1.43
N ASN A 42 -14.31 6.64 -2.46
CA ASN A 42 -15.48 7.17 -3.14
C ASN A 42 -16.12 6.19 -4.11
N ASN A 43 -15.36 5.25 -4.62
CA ASN A 43 -15.83 4.29 -5.61
C ASN A 43 -15.93 2.88 -5.04
N GLY A 44 -16.28 2.79 -3.74
CA GLY A 44 -16.39 1.51 -3.08
C GLY A 44 -15.07 1.09 -2.47
N THR A 45 -14.96 -0.20 -2.14
CA THR A 45 -13.83 -0.72 -1.36
C THR A 45 -12.96 -1.70 -2.13
N ALA A 46 -13.15 -1.81 -3.44
CA ALA A 46 -12.46 -2.85 -4.22
C ALA A 46 -10.94 -2.77 -4.11
N LEU A 47 -10.37 -1.57 -4.24
CA LEU A 47 -8.92 -1.42 -4.13
C LEU A 47 -8.44 -1.64 -2.70
N ARG A 48 -9.18 -1.13 -1.71
CA ARG A 48 -8.85 -1.37 -0.31
C ARG A 48 -8.85 -2.86 0.01
N ASP A 49 -9.87 -3.55 -0.44
CA ASP A 49 -10.01 -4.98 -0.16
C ASP A 49 -8.89 -5.77 -0.85
N MET A 50 -8.55 -5.41 -2.08
CA MET A 50 -7.45 -6.04 -2.79
C MET A 50 -6.14 -5.86 -2.01
N VAL A 51 -5.86 -4.65 -1.53
CA VAL A 51 -4.64 -4.37 -0.77
C VAL A 51 -4.59 -5.26 0.47
N ARG A 52 -5.69 -5.35 1.19
CA ARG A 52 -5.74 -6.19 2.40
C ARG A 52 -5.56 -7.66 2.07
N GLU A 53 -6.20 -8.15 1.02
CA GLU A 53 -6.11 -9.56 0.65
C GLU A 53 -4.73 -9.93 0.13
N GLU A 54 -4.12 -9.08 -0.70
CA GLU A 54 -2.88 -9.42 -1.37
C GLU A 54 -1.64 -9.18 -0.51
N TYR A 55 -1.71 -8.24 0.43
CA TYR A 55 -0.49 -7.80 1.11
C TYR A 55 -0.45 -8.08 2.60
N ALA A 56 -1.55 -8.47 3.22
CA ALA A 56 -1.54 -8.78 4.65
C ALA A 56 -0.57 -9.90 4.99
N GLY A 57 -0.43 -10.89 4.12
CA GLY A 57 0.49 -12.01 4.32
C GLY A 57 1.76 -11.93 3.47
N HIS A 58 2.03 -10.79 2.86
CA HIS A 58 3.18 -10.65 1.97
C HIS A 58 4.49 -10.72 2.75
N PRO A 59 5.50 -11.43 2.25
CA PRO A 59 6.78 -11.60 2.98
C PRO A 59 7.46 -10.30 3.36
N LYS A 60 7.29 -9.24 2.57
CA LYS A 60 7.93 -7.95 2.83
C LYS A 60 7.08 -7.02 3.69
N VAL A 61 5.85 -7.39 3.99
CA VAL A 61 4.92 -6.55 4.74
C VAL A 61 4.73 -7.13 6.13
N ARG A 62 5.07 -6.34 7.14
CA ARG A 62 4.91 -6.78 8.54
C ARG A 62 3.46 -6.72 8.98
N ARG A 63 2.77 -5.62 8.63
CA ARG A 63 1.36 -5.46 8.96
C ARG A 63 0.77 -4.32 8.14
N LEU A 64 -0.54 -4.20 8.17
CA LEU A 64 -1.26 -3.12 7.52
C LEU A 64 -1.79 -2.14 8.56
N GLU A 65 -1.83 -0.86 8.21
CA GLU A 65 -2.43 0.17 9.05
C GLU A 65 -3.37 1.01 8.21
N SER A 66 -4.63 1.12 8.63
CA SER A 66 -5.59 2.00 7.97
C SER A 66 -5.42 3.42 8.47
N ARG A 67 -5.52 4.37 7.56
CA ARG A 67 -5.40 5.78 7.88
C ARG A 67 -6.47 6.57 7.14
N LEU A 68 -6.76 7.77 7.64
CA LEU A 68 -7.65 8.74 6.98
C LEU A 68 -8.99 8.09 6.57
N GLY A 69 -9.66 7.48 7.55
CA GLY A 69 -11.02 7.00 7.37
C GLY A 69 -11.20 6.01 6.23
N ASN A 70 -10.34 5.05 6.07
CA ASN A 70 -10.39 4.00 5.05
C ASN A 70 -9.99 4.44 3.64
N GLY A 71 -9.51 5.68 3.48
CA GLY A 71 -9.02 6.12 2.17
C GLY A 71 -7.57 5.78 1.91
N VAL A 72 -6.83 5.41 2.97
CA VAL A 72 -5.41 5.15 2.90
C VAL A 72 -5.06 3.94 3.73
N THR A 73 -4.22 3.06 3.19
CA THR A 73 -3.68 1.91 3.92
C THR A 73 -2.17 1.94 3.82
N ASP A 74 -1.50 1.92 4.97
CA ASP A 74 -0.05 1.80 4.99
C ASP A 74 0.35 0.33 5.03
N LEU A 75 1.29 -0.03 4.15
CA LEU A 75 1.99 -1.31 4.25
C LEU A 75 3.24 -1.04 5.08
N VAL A 76 3.25 -1.54 6.31
CA VAL A 76 4.39 -1.33 7.22
C VAL A 76 5.44 -2.37 6.87
N LEU A 77 6.61 -1.91 6.41
CA LEU A 77 7.68 -2.80 5.97
C LEU A 77 8.70 -3.04 7.07
N ARG A 78 8.95 -2.03 7.89
CA ARG A 78 9.93 -2.10 8.99
C ARG A 78 9.42 -1.32 10.17
N GLU A 79 9.80 -1.77 11.35
CA GLU A 79 9.48 -1.08 12.60
C GLU A 79 10.72 -1.10 13.48
N PHE A 80 10.95 0.02 14.15
CA PHE A 80 12.03 0.12 15.10
C PHE A 80 11.52 0.50 16.47
#